data_f50424c67b0f13a47ec0882afaf44c64
#
_entry.id   f50424c67b0f13a47ec0882afaf44c64
#
_cell.length_a   1.000
_cell.length_b   1.000
_cell.length_c   1.000
_cell.angle_alpha   90.00
_cell.angle_beta   90.00
_cell.angle_gamma   90.00
#
_symmetry.space_group_name_H-M   'P 1'
#
loop_
_entity.id
_entity.type
_entity.pdbx_description
1 polymer ?
#
loop_
_entity_poly.entity_id
_entity_poly.type
_entity_poly.pdbx_seq_one_letter_code
_entity_poly.pdbx_strand_id
1 'polypeptide(L)'
;MSPVHSLTSRQNPRVAAVCALRKNPSADAFLLEGQKFVCDAEASIRELYTSAPDKYRPLIDRLSARDIPVFAVSQPVAEKLCVTGTDLLAVVSAQERPLPQRLVLLDDVQDPGNVGTILRTALAFDYGCILSPGCANPFSSKVIQSSAGAVLSVPLRREDPQKAVRKLKEAGFTVLSAELDETAKTPAEHSNRPPLVLIIGNEGNGVSPLLSAQADGKVYIPIRNTNSLNAAVAAGILMERFR
;
A
#
# COMPACT_ATOMS: atom_id res chain seq x y z
N MET A 1 0.18 21.20 -26.71
CA MET A 1 -0.70 21.05 -25.51
C MET A 1 -1.82 20.12 -25.91
N SER A 2 -1.90 18.97 -25.24
CA SER A 2 -2.99 18.03 -25.47
C SER A 2 -4.32 18.68 -25.09
N PRO A 3 -5.38 18.53 -25.90
CA PRO A 3 -6.68 19.13 -25.62
C PRO A 3 -7.31 18.50 -24.37
N VAL A 4 -8.01 19.32 -23.59
CA VAL A 4 -8.88 18.81 -22.53
C VAL A 4 -10.13 18.23 -23.19
N HIS A 5 -10.37 16.93 -22.98
CA HIS A 5 -11.51 16.22 -23.56
C HIS A 5 -12.75 16.37 -22.69
N SER A 6 -13.92 16.58 -23.29
CA SER A 6 -15.18 16.64 -22.55
C SER A 6 -15.84 15.25 -22.44
N LEU A 7 -16.27 14.85 -21.23
CA LEU A 7 -16.97 13.59 -20.95
C LEU A 7 -18.28 13.88 -20.20
N THR A 8 -19.41 13.83 -20.89
CA THR A 8 -20.71 14.17 -20.34
C THR A 8 -21.64 12.98 -20.10
N SER A 9 -21.38 11.85 -20.75
CA SER A 9 -22.24 10.65 -20.65
C SER A 9 -21.72 9.65 -19.62
N ARG A 10 -22.58 9.28 -18.66
CA ARG A 10 -22.32 8.17 -17.69
C ARG A 10 -22.16 6.81 -18.37
N GLN A 11 -22.64 6.64 -19.59
CA GLN A 11 -22.56 5.39 -20.37
C GLN A 11 -21.31 5.32 -21.25
N ASN A 12 -20.48 6.35 -21.27
CA ASN A 12 -19.26 6.34 -22.05
C ASN A 12 -18.37 5.14 -21.65
N PRO A 13 -17.83 4.36 -22.62
CA PRO A 13 -16.99 3.20 -22.35
C PRO A 13 -15.78 3.51 -21.46
N ARG A 14 -15.19 4.71 -21.58
CA ARG A 14 -14.08 5.15 -20.71
C ARG A 14 -14.51 5.27 -19.25
N VAL A 15 -15.69 5.79 -18.98
CA VAL A 15 -16.26 5.87 -17.62
C VAL A 15 -16.43 4.47 -17.03
N ALA A 16 -16.92 3.52 -17.84
CA ALA A 16 -17.05 2.13 -17.42
C ALA A 16 -15.66 1.49 -17.11
N ALA A 17 -14.67 1.74 -17.96
CA ALA A 17 -13.29 1.25 -17.75
C ALA A 17 -12.68 1.79 -16.45
N VAL A 18 -12.80 3.08 -16.18
CA VAL A 18 -12.32 3.69 -14.93
C VAL A 18 -13.05 3.10 -13.71
N CYS A 19 -14.37 2.90 -13.77
CA CYS A 19 -15.12 2.23 -12.70
C CYS A 19 -14.67 0.78 -12.47
N ALA A 20 -14.24 0.07 -13.51
CA ALA A 20 -13.73 -1.29 -13.39
C ALA A 20 -12.39 -1.34 -12.64
N LEU A 21 -11.52 -0.35 -12.79
CA LEU A 21 -10.27 -0.25 -12.03
C LEU A 21 -10.50 -0.18 -10.52
N ARG A 22 -11.62 0.41 -10.06
CA ARG A 22 -11.94 0.44 -8.63
C ARG A 22 -12.18 -0.95 -8.05
N LYS A 23 -12.74 -1.86 -8.84
CA LYS A 23 -13.01 -3.24 -8.41
C LYS A 23 -11.75 -4.10 -8.43
N ASN A 24 -10.87 -3.87 -9.39
CA ASN A 24 -9.66 -4.65 -9.61
C ASN A 24 -8.42 -3.74 -9.76
N PRO A 25 -8.03 -3.00 -8.71
CA PRO A 25 -6.84 -2.16 -8.76
C PRO A 25 -5.57 -3.02 -8.75
N SER A 26 -4.56 -2.59 -9.52
CA SER A 26 -3.24 -3.24 -9.59
C SER A 26 -2.11 -2.20 -9.52
N ALA A 27 -0.86 -2.66 -9.43
CA ALA A 27 0.29 -1.78 -9.51
C ALA A 27 0.35 -1.00 -10.85
N ASP A 28 -0.13 -1.62 -11.93
CA ASP A 28 -0.13 -1.00 -13.27
C ASP A 28 -1.18 0.10 -13.41
N ALA A 29 -2.34 -0.05 -12.73
CA ALA A 29 -3.39 0.95 -12.77
C ALA A 29 -4.29 0.89 -11.53
N PHE A 30 -4.44 2.02 -10.85
CA PHE A 30 -5.37 2.23 -9.75
C PHE A 30 -5.85 3.68 -9.69
N LEU A 31 -6.83 3.95 -8.82
CA LEU A 31 -7.49 5.25 -8.75
C LEU A 31 -7.06 6.01 -7.50
N LEU A 32 -6.75 7.29 -7.70
CA LEU A 32 -6.59 8.27 -6.62
C LEU A 32 -7.70 9.30 -6.69
N GLU A 33 -8.35 9.56 -5.57
CA GLU A 33 -9.42 10.54 -5.44
C GLU A 33 -9.00 11.67 -4.51
N GLY A 34 -9.30 12.90 -4.92
CA GLY A 34 -9.05 14.11 -4.14
C GLY A 34 -7.68 14.73 -4.36
N GLN A 35 -7.64 16.04 -4.14
CA GLN A 35 -6.49 16.89 -4.49
C GLN A 35 -5.18 16.41 -3.84
N LYS A 36 -5.21 16.07 -2.55
CA LYS A 36 -4.01 15.67 -1.83
C LYS A 36 -3.30 14.49 -2.52
N PHE A 37 -3.99 13.35 -2.68
CA PHE A 37 -3.39 12.15 -3.25
C PHE A 37 -3.02 12.30 -4.72
N VAL A 38 -3.83 13.03 -5.49
CA VAL A 38 -3.56 13.28 -6.90
C VAL A 38 -2.32 14.16 -7.08
N CYS A 39 -2.15 15.21 -6.28
CA CYS A 39 -0.96 16.06 -6.34
C CYS A 39 0.30 15.33 -5.85
N ASP A 40 0.19 14.52 -4.78
CA ASP A 40 1.32 13.71 -4.27
C ASP A 40 1.82 12.69 -5.30
N ALA A 41 0.94 12.22 -6.20
CA ALA A 41 1.23 11.25 -7.24
C ALA A 41 1.43 11.86 -8.65
N GLU A 42 1.61 13.16 -8.81
CA GLU A 42 1.63 13.83 -10.11
C GLU A 42 2.54 13.16 -11.15
N ALA A 43 3.71 12.70 -10.73
CA ALA A 43 4.66 12.01 -11.61
C ALA A 43 4.15 10.68 -12.18
N SER A 44 3.20 10.04 -11.50
CA SER A 44 2.64 8.72 -11.82
C SER A 44 1.28 8.78 -12.51
N ILE A 45 0.74 9.99 -12.74
CA ILE A 45 -0.57 10.16 -13.39
C ILE A 45 -0.50 9.72 -14.85
N ARG A 46 -1.47 8.88 -15.23
CA ARG A 46 -1.69 8.44 -16.61
C ARG A 46 -2.90 9.10 -17.24
N GLU A 47 -3.92 9.42 -16.46
CA GLU A 47 -5.13 10.12 -16.88
C GLU A 47 -5.68 10.94 -15.72
N LEU A 48 -6.23 12.11 -16.01
CA LEU A 48 -6.89 12.98 -15.03
C LEU A 48 -8.33 13.22 -15.39
N TYR A 49 -9.22 13.22 -14.39
CA TYR A 49 -10.65 13.49 -14.50
C TYR A 49 -11.04 14.54 -13.49
N THR A 50 -11.73 15.61 -13.93
CA THR A 50 -12.20 16.66 -13.01
C THR A 50 -13.51 17.28 -13.47
N SER A 51 -14.41 17.58 -12.52
CA SER A 51 -15.60 18.41 -12.77
C SER A 51 -15.35 19.91 -12.52
N ALA A 52 -14.16 20.28 -12.07
CA ALA A 52 -13.77 21.66 -11.77
C ALA A 52 -12.46 22.06 -12.49
N PRO A 53 -12.42 22.08 -13.83
CA PRO A 53 -11.17 22.30 -14.57
C PRO A 53 -10.49 23.63 -14.25
N ASP A 54 -11.23 24.69 -13.98
CA ASP A 54 -10.63 25.99 -13.66
C ASP A 54 -9.91 25.98 -12.31
N LYS A 55 -10.43 25.24 -11.33
CA LYS A 55 -9.80 25.03 -10.01
C LYS A 55 -8.44 24.35 -10.13
N TYR A 56 -8.28 23.43 -11.07
CA TYR A 56 -7.09 22.63 -11.26
C TYR A 56 -6.25 23.02 -12.49
N ARG A 57 -6.47 24.23 -13.04
CA ARG A 57 -5.76 24.71 -14.24
C ARG A 57 -4.23 24.51 -14.18
N PRO A 58 -3.53 24.88 -13.08
CA PRO A 58 -2.07 24.69 -13.03
C PRO A 58 -1.63 23.23 -13.13
N LEU A 59 -2.40 22.29 -12.55
CA LEU A 59 -2.13 20.85 -12.66
C LEU A 59 -2.39 20.37 -14.10
N ILE A 60 -3.51 20.79 -14.69
CA ILE A 60 -3.90 20.45 -16.06
C ILE A 60 -2.83 20.91 -17.06
N ASP A 61 -2.33 22.13 -16.91
CA ASP A 61 -1.31 22.68 -17.81
C ASP A 61 0.00 21.86 -17.74
N ARG A 62 0.45 21.48 -16.54
CA ARG A 62 1.64 20.60 -16.37
C ARG A 62 1.43 19.21 -16.96
N LEU A 63 0.27 18.61 -16.78
CA LEU A 63 -0.04 17.29 -17.33
C LEU A 63 -0.18 17.34 -18.85
N SER A 64 -0.84 18.37 -19.39
CA SER A 64 -0.95 18.59 -20.84
C SER A 64 0.40 18.81 -21.52
N ALA A 65 1.35 19.46 -20.84
CA ALA A 65 2.72 19.62 -21.33
C ALA A 65 3.49 18.29 -21.40
N ARG A 66 3.03 17.26 -20.70
CA ARG A 66 3.57 15.89 -20.71
C ARG A 66 2.71 14.92 -21.53
N ASP A 67 1.78 15.44 -22.33
CA ASP A 67 0.83 14.66 -23.14
C ASP A 67 -0.03 13.67 -22.33
N ILE A 68 -0.26 13.97 -21.05
CA ILE A 68 -1.16 13.18 -20.21
C ILE A 68 -2.62 13.57 -20.52
N PRO A 69 -3.50 12.61 -20.85
CA PRO A 69 -4.90 12.88 -21.15
C PRO A 69 -5.65 13.47 -19.95
N VAL A 70 -6.36 14.58 -20.20
CA VAL A 70 -7.19 15.25 -19.19
C VAL A 70 -8.65 15.28 -19.67
N PHE A 71 -9.57 14.92 -18.77
CA PHE A 71 -10.99 14.85 -19.04
C PHE A 71 -11.75 15.80 -18.11
N ALA A 72 -12.38 16.82 -18.71
CA ALA A 72 -13.38 17.61 -18.04
C ALA A 72 -14.70 16.82 -18.04
N VAL A 73 -15.19 16.45 -16.85
CA VAL A 73 -16.36 15.61 -16.70
C VAL A 73 -17.57 16.41 -16.21
N SER A 74 -18.76 16.03 -16.65
CA SER A 74 -20.00 16.60 -16.10
C SER A 74 -20.22 16.12 -14.66
N GLN A 75 -21.01 16.87 -13.87
CA GLN A 75 -21.32 16.51 -12.49
C GLN A 75 -21.86 15.07 -12.34
N PRO A 76 -22.81 14.59 -13.19
CA PRO A 76 -23.29 13.21 -13.12
C PRO A 76 -22.20 12.15 -13.39
N VAL A 77 -21.20 12.48 -14.22
CA VAL A 77 -20.06 11.59 -14.47
C VAL A 77 -19.10 11.59 -13.27
N ALA A 78 -18.81 12.77 -12.69
CA ALA A 78 -17.97 12.88 -11.50
C ALA A 78 -18.54 12.07 -10.32
N GLU A 79 -19.85 12.16 -10.06
CA GLU A 79 -20.55 11.36 -9.03
C GLU A 79 -20.46 9.86 -9.25
N LYS A 80 -20.38 9.42 -10.51
CA LYS A 80 -20.14 7.99 -10.84
C LYS A 80 -18.70 7.59 -10.66
N LEU A 81 -17.75 8.48 -10.97
CA LEU A 81 -16.32 8.22 -10.90
C LEU A 81 -15.76 8.36 -9.48
N CYS A 82 -16.17 9.38 -8.72
CA CYS A 82 -15.65 9.70 -7.40
C CYS A 82 -16.61 9.20 -6.31
N VAL A 83 -16.22 8.20 -5.54
CA VAL A 83 -17.04 7.68 -4.42
C VAL A 83 -16.87 8.48 -3.13
N THR A 84 -15.83 9.31 -3.04
CA THR A 84 -15.54 10.16 -1.89
C THR A 84 -16.15 11.57 -2.02
N GLY A 85 -16.94 11.81 -3.06
CA GLY A 85 -17.59 13.12 -3.29
C GLY A 85 -16.62 14.23 -3.72
N THR A 86 -15.40 13.87 -4.18
CA THR A 86 -14.41 14.83 -4.67
C THR A 86 -14.64 15.19 -6.14
N ASP A 87 -14.10 16.32 -6.56
CA ASP A 87 -14.16 16.85 -7.93
C ASP A 87 -12.92 16.48 -8.77
N LEU A 88 -12.04 15.63 -8.24
CA LEU A 88 -10.78 15.25 -8.87
C LEU A 88 -10.48 13.76 -8.68
N LEU A 89 -10.16 13.09 -9.78
CA LEU A 89 -9.74 11.69 -9.82
C LEU A 89 -8.60 11.52 -10.82
N ALA A 90 -7.63 10.69 -10.48
CA ALA A 90 -6.56 10.28 -11.40
C ALA A 90 -6.47 8.76 -11.53
N VAL A 91 -6.16 8.28 -12.72
CA VAL A 91 -5.63 6.94 -12.95
C VAL A 91 -4.11 7.04 -12.86
N VAL A 92 -3.52 6.23 -11.99
CA VAL A 92 -2.08 6.24 -11.74
C VAL A 92 -1.49 4.84 -11.80
N SER A 93 -0.16 4.74 -11.94
CA SER A 93 0.58 3.48 -11.75
C SER A 93 1.53 3.59 -10.58
N ALA A 94 1.76 2.47 -9.89
CA ALA A 94 2.77 2.39 -8.86
C ALA A 94 4.18 2.54 -9.46
N GLN A 95 5.03 3.25 -8.75
CA GLN A 95 6.46 3.29 -9.09
C GLN A 95 7.18 2.16 -8.38
N GLU A 96 7.93 1.39 -9.14
CA GLU A 96 8.79 0.37 -8.55
C GLU A 96 9.98 1.04 -7.86
N ARG A 97 10.24 0.64 -6.60
CA ARG A 97 11.34 1.13 -5.77
C ARG A 97 12.18 -0.04 -5.28
N PRO A 98 13.51 0.10 -5.16
CA PRO A 98 14.34 -0.94 -4.58
C PRO A 98 13.92 -1.19 -3.12
N LEU A 99 13.92 -2.46 -2.71
CA LEU A 99 13.65 -2.82 -1.32
C LEU A 99 14.87 -2.46 -0.44
N PRO A 100 14.66 -1.83 0.72
CA PRO A 100 15.71 -1.52 1.68
C PRO A 100 16.14 -2.79 2.44
N GLN A 101 17.14 -2.63 3.31
CA GLN A 101 17.63 -3.74 4.13
C GLN A 101 16.76 -4.07 5.36
N ARG A 102 15.70 -3.30 5.60
CA ARG A 102 14.68 -3.61 6.61
C ARG A 102 13.34 -3.80 5.94
N LEU A 103 12.72 -4.93 6.19
CA LEU A 103 11.47 -5.30 5.55
C LEU A 103 10.43 -5.74 6.57
N VAL A 104 9.18 -5.48 6.27
CA VAL A 104 8.04 -6.14 6.91
C VAL A 104 7.31 -6.98 5.87
N LEU A 105 7.11 -8.26 6.16
CA LEU A 105 6.33 -9.18 5.35
C LEU A 105 4.98 -9.41 6.03
N LEU A 106 3.91 -9.16 5.30
CA LEU A 106 2.54 -9.36 5.74
C LEU A 106 2.02 -10.70 5.21
N ASP A 107 1.69 -11.59 6.14
CA ASP A 107 1.14 -12.92 5.85
C ASP A 107 -0.38 -12.90 6.05
N ASP A 108 -1.09 -12.68 4.94
CA ASP A 108 -2.55 -12.67 4.86
C ASP A 108 -3.25 -11.67 5.81
N VAL A 109 -2.68 -10.50 6.03
CA VAL A 109 -3.32 -9.40 6.74
C VAL A 109 -4.48 -8.87 5.90
N GLN A 110 -5.72 -9.16 6.32
CA GLN A 110 -6.91 -8.94 5.51
C GLN A 110 -7.62 -7.61 5.75
N ASP A 111 -7.42 -6.99 6.90
CA ASP A 111 -8.03 -5.69 7.19
C ASP A 111 -7.30 -4.55 6.46
N PRO A 112 -7.99 -3.77 5.59
CA PRO A 112 -7.38 -2.67 4.85
C PRO A 112 -6.84 -1.55 5.74
N GLY A 113 -7.43 -1.37 6.95
CA GLY A 113 -6.97 -0.41 7.94
C GLY A 113 -5.61 -0.80 8.50
N ASN A 114 -5.44 -2.10 8.83
CA ASN A 114 -4.17 -2.64 9.31
C ASN A 114 -3.10 -2.56 8.23
N VAL A 115 -3.39 -3.02 7.01
CA VAL A 115 -2.44 -2.92 5.89
C VAL A 115 -2.01 -1.47 5.67
N GLY A 116 -2.95 -0.53 5.57
CA GLY A 116 -2.62 0.87 5.36
C GLY A 116 -1.81 1.49 6.50
N THR A 117 -2.14 1.18 7.75
CA THR A 117 -1.39 1.64 8.93
C THR A 117 0.03 1.08 8.93
N ILE A 118 0.21 -0.20 8.59
CA ILE A 118 1.54 -0.82 8.48
C ILE A 118 2.36 -0.17 7.38
N LEU A 119 1.80 0.05 6.18
CA LEU A 119 2.49 0.73 5.08
C LEU A 119 2.95 2.13 5.46
N ARG A 120 2.10 2.89 6.17
CA ARG A 120 2.44 4.23 6.66
C ARG A 120 3.57 4.20 7.69
N THR A 121 3.52 3.26 8.63
CA THR A 121 4.54 3.08 9.65
C THR A 121 5.87 2.61 9.04
N ALA A 122 5.80 1.68 8.08
CA ALA A 122 6.96 1.20 7.34
C ALA A 122 7.69 2.35 6.62
N LEU A 123 6.94 3.21 5.93
CA LEU A 123 7.51 4.41 5.30
C LEU A 123 8.19 5.33 6.32
N ALA A 124 7.58 5.52 7.50
CA ALA A 124 8.11 6.39 8.55
C ALA A 124 9.40 5.85 9.19
N PHE A 125 9.65 4.55 9.15
CA PHE A 125 10.81 3.89 9.73
C PHE A 125 11.79 3.31 8.69
N ASP A 126 11.68 3.73 7.42
CA ASP A 126 12.51 3.28 6.30
C ASP A 126 12.48 1.77 6.05
N TYR A 127 11.31 1.15 6.28
CA TYR A 127 11.06 -0.24 5.92
C TYR A 127 10.44 -0.36 4.51
N GLY A 128 10.82 -1.42 3.80
CA GLY A 128 10.04 -1.91 2.65
C GLY A 128 8.99 -2.93 3.09
N CYS A 129 8.00 -3.16 2.23
CA CYS A 129 6.88 -4.05 2.51
C CYS A 129 6.78 -5.16 1.46
N ILE A 130 6.54 -6.39 1.92
CA ILE A 130 6.17 -7.53 1.08
C ILE A 130 4.80 -8.00 1.56
N LEU A 131 3.83 -8.07 0.66
CA LEU A 131 2.47 -8.51 0.95
C LEU A 131 2.20 -9.86 0.26
N SER A 132 1.71 -10.83 1.03
CA SER A 132 1.18 -12.05 0.43
C SER A 132 -0.04 -11.76 -0.45
N PRO A 133 -0.39 -12.63 -1.41
CA PRO A 133 -1.58 -12.47 -2.25
C PRO A 133 -2.89 -12.40 -1.46
N GLY A 134 -2.97 -12.97 -0.26
CA GLY A 134 -4.14 -12.96 0.61
C GLY A 134 -4.33 -11.66 1.40
N CYS A 135 -3.34 -10.76 1.43
CA CYS A 135 -3.49 -9.46 2.06
C CYS A 135 -4.53 -8.58 1.34
N ALA A 136 -5.11 -7.63 2.09
CA ALA A 136 -5.90 -6.58 1.48
C ALA A 136 -5.10 -5.87 0.38
N ASN A 137 -5.78 -5.58 -0.74
CA ASN A 137 -5.10 -4.99 -1.89
C ASN A 137 -4.56 -3.59 -1.56
N PRO A 138 -3.23 -3.35 -1.64
CA PRO A 138 -2.60 -2.09 -1.27
C PRO A 138 -3.08 -0.91 -2.12
N PHE A 139 -3.57 -1.16 -3.33
CA PHE A 139 -4.07 -0.14 -4.26
C PHE A 139 -5.59 0.10 -4.16
N SER A 140 -6.26 -0.53 -3.20
CA SER A 140 -7.68 -0.26 -2.94
C SER A 140 -7.85 1.13 -2.28
N SER A 141 -8.98 1.79 -2.54
CA SER A 141 -9.27 3.11 -1.95
C SER A 141 -9.18 3.12 -0.43
N LYS A 142 -9.58 2.00 0.23
CA LYS A 142 -9.51 1.89 1.69
C LYS A 142 -8.07 1.87 2.20
N VAL A 143 -7.16 1.12 1.56
CA VAL A 143 -5.74 1.08 1.95
C VAL A 143 -5.05 2.40 1.62
N ILE A 144 -5.34 3.04 0.47
CA ILE A 144 -4.80 4.36 0.13
C ILE A 144 -5.17 5.39 1.20
N GLN A 145 -6.43 5.40 1.64
CA GLN A 145 -6.91 6.31 2.68
C GLN A 145 -6.27 6.01 4.05
N SER A 146 -6.28 4.75 4.49
CA SER A 146 -5.73 4.36 5.80
C SER A 146 -4.22 4.53 5.88
N SER A 147 -3.50 4.37 4.76
CA SER A 147 -2.08 4.68 4.67
C SER A 147 -1.78 6.18 4.56
N ALA A 148 -2.80 7.05 4.46
CA ALA A 148 -2.67 8.48 4.15
C ALA A 148 -1.82 8.75 2.89
N GLY A 149 -1.83 7.81 1.93
CA GLY A 149 -1.07 7.89 0.68
C GLY A 149 0.35 7.29 0.75
N ALA A 150 0.79 6.75 1.88
CA ALA A 150 2.13 6.16 2.01
C ALA A 150 2.41 5.04 0.98
N VAL A 151 1.35 4.35 0.51
CA VAL A 151 1.45 3.34 -0.55
C VAL A 151 2.09 3.87 -1.85
N LEU A 152 2.05 5.17 -2.10
CA LEU A 152 2.66 5.82 -3.26
C LEU A 152 4.19 5.93 -3.16
N SER A 153 4.74 5.81 -1.95
CA SER A 153 6.15 6.09 -1.66
C SER A 153 6.89 4.93 -1.02
N VAL A 154 6.20 4.07 -0.27
CA VAL A 154 6.83 2.93 0.40
C VAL A 154 7.30 1.89 -0.64
N PRO A 155 8.55 1.38 -0.55
CA PRO A 155 8.98 0.24 -1.37
C PRO A 155 8.08 -0.97 -1.10
N LEU A 156 7.38 -1.44 -2.13
CA LEU A 156 6.33 -2.44 -1.99
C LEU A 156 6.47 -3.54 -3.06
N ARG A 157 6.28 -4.79 -2.61
CA ARG A 157 6.11 -5.95 -3.48
C ARG A 157 4.87 -6.73 -3.07
N ARG A 158 4.23 -7.39 -4.01
CA ARG A 158 3.16 -8.36 -3.75
C ARG A 158 3.54 -9.66 -4.42
N GLU A 159 3.93 -10.64 -3.63
CA GLU A 159 4.44 -11.92 -4.12
C GLU A 159 4.16 -13.06 -3.14
N ASP A 160 4.42 -14.28 -3.59
CA ASP A 160 4.35 -15.48 -2.74
C ASP A 160 5.32 -15.35 -1.56
N PRO A 161 4.83 -15.39 -0.30
CA PRO A 161 5.65 -15.08 0.86
C PRO A 161 6.73 -16.13 1.14
N GLN A 162 6.49 -17.41 0.80
CA GLN A 162 7.50 -18.47 0.99
C GLN A 162 8.66 -18.32 0.02
N LYS A 163 8.35 -17.94 -1.24
CA LYS A 163 9.40 -17.64 -2.23
C LYS A 163 10.17 -16.38 -1.84
N ALA A 164 9.48 -15.36 -1.33
CA ALA A 164 10.12 -14.15 -0.84
C ALA A 164 11.09 -14.45 0.30
N VAL A 165 10.66 -15.18 1.33
CA VAL A 165 11.50 -15.55 2.47
C VAL A 165 12.74 -16.32 2.03
N ARG A 166 12.61 -17.33 1.12
CA ARG A 166 13.78 -18.06 0.60
C ARG A 166 14.81 -17.15 -0.06
N LYS A 167 14.36 -16.27 -0.97
CA LYS A 167 15.24 -15.30 -1.65
C LYS A 167 15.93 -14.34 -0.67
N LEU A 168 15.19 -13.88 0.34
CA LEU A 168 15.72 -12.98 1.37
C LEU A 168 16.79 -13.69 2.21
N LYS A 169 16.57 -14.96 2.61
CA LYS A 169 17.57 -15.74 3.33
C LYS A 169 18.84 -16.00 2.49
N GLU A 170 18.69 -16.30 1.20
CA GLU A 170 19.81 -16.42 0.25
C GLU A 170 20.57 -15.08 0.11
N ALA A 171 19.89 -13.95 0.26
CA ALA A 171 20.48 -12.61 0.27
C ALA A 171 21.04 -12.19 1.67
N GLY A 172 21.02 -13.08 2.65
CA GLY A 172 21.59 -12.86 3.99
C GLY A 172 20.68 -12.13 4.98
N PHE A 173 19.36 -12.02 4.69
CA PHE A 173 18.41 -11.45 5.66
C PHE A 173 18.18 -12.40 6.83
N THR A 174 18.18 -11.85 8.04
CA THR A 174 17.62 -12.51 9.22
C THR A 174 16.10 -12.40 9.16
N VAL A 175 15.40 -13.52 9.34
CA VAL A 175 13.95 -13.62 9.29
C VAL A 175 13.39 -13.84 10.69
N LEU A 176 12.59 -12.88 11.20
CA LEU A 176 11.92 -13.01 12.48
C LEU A 176 10.41 -13.04 12.30
N SER A 177 9.73 -14.03 12.86
CA SER A 177 8.27 -14.11 12.86
C SER A 177 7.69 -13.56 14.17
N ALA A 178 6.66 -12.70 14.05
CA ALA A 178 5.96 -12.14 15.20
C ALA A 178 4.95 -13.16 15.74
N GLU A 179 5.35 -13.93 16.75
CA GLU A 179 4.58 -15.02 17.33
C GLU A 179 4.79 -15.08 18.84
N LEU A 180 3.80 -15.59 19.56
CA LEU A 180 3.89 -15.87 20.99
C LEU A 180 3.88 -17.39 21.21
N ASP A 181 5.06 -17.96 21.47
CA ASP A 181 5.22 -19.33 21.91
C ASP A 181 6.40 -19.48 22.89
N GLU A 182 6.67 -20.69 23.35
CA GLU A 182 7.72 -20.98 24.33
C GLU A 182 9.15 -20.69 23.84
N THR A 183 9.36 -20.60 22.51
CA THR A 183 10.67 -20.35 21.89
C THR A 183 10.87 -18.88 21.52
N ALA A 184 9.79 -18.08 21.60
CA ALA A 184 9.82 -16.68 21.22
C ALA A 184 10.60 -15.83 22.23
N LYS A 185 11.36 -14.88 21.73
CA LYS A 185 12.20 -13.96 22.51
C LYS A 185 11.69 -12.52 22.39
N THR A 186 12.02 -11.69 23.34
CA THR A 186 11.73 -10.25 23.25
C THR A 186 12.62 -9.58 22.21
N PRO A 187 12.25 -8.40 21.68
CA PRO A 187 13.10 -7.68 20.72
C PRO A 187 14.53 -7.41 21.23
N ALA A 188 14.69 -7.20 22.54
CA ALA A 188 16.01 -6.94 23.15
C ALA A 188 16.97 -8.14 23.11
N GLU A 189 16.44 -9.35 22.96
CA GLU A 189 17.22 -10.61 22.89
C GLU A 189 17.59 -10.97 21.45
N HIS A 190 17.14 -10.22 20.46
CA HIS A 190 17.50 -10.40 19.06
C HIS A 190 18.49 -9.34 18.59
N SER A 191 19.27 -9.65 17.56
CA SER A 191 20.07 -8.66 16.86
C SER A 191 19.14 -7.73 16.06
N ASN A 192 19.37 -6.42 16.15
CA ASN A 192 18.70 -5.42 15.33
C ASN A 192 19.48 -5.05 14.05
N ARG A 193 20.57 -5.79 13.74
CA ARG A 193 21.43 -5.49 12.59
C ARG A 193 20.73 -5.89 11.29
N PRO A 194 20.68 -4.98 10.29
CA PRO A 194 20.21 -5.34 8.96
C PRO A 194 21.24 -6.25 8.24
N PRO A 195 20.83 -7.01 7.24
CA PRO A 195 19.46 -7.05 6.68
C PRO A 195 18.49 -7.89 7.53
N LEU A 196 17.27 -7.38 7.71
CA LEU A 196 16.25 -7.98 8.58
C LEU A 196 14.85 -7.94 7.93
N VAL A 197 14.09 -9.00 8.08
CA VAL A 197 12.64 -9.02 7.77
C VAL A 197 11.82 -9.47 8.97
N LEU A 198 10.75 -8.73 9.27
CA LEU A 198 9.76 -9.03 10.27
C LEU A 198 8.52 -9.62 9.59
N ILE A 199 8.08 -10.82 9.96
CA ILE A 199 6.83 -11.41 9.47
C ILE A 199 5.71 -11.07 10.44
N ILE A 200 4.66 -10.44 9.94
CA ILE A 200 3.43 -10.12 10.67
C ILE A 200 2.29 -10.95 10.09
N GLY A 201 1.67 -11.74 10.92
CA GLY A 201 0.62 -12.67 10.51
C GLY A 201 -0.78 -12.07 10.46
N ASN A 202 -1.72 -12.89 10.03
CA ASN A 202 -3.15 -12.64 9.99
C ASN A 202 -3.72 -12.35 11.40
N GLU A 203 -4.76 -11.52 11.47
CA GLU A 203 -5.38 -11.07 12.73
C GLU A 203 -5.99 -12.22 13.55
N GLY A 204 -6.47 -13.27 12.88
CA GLY A 204 -7.12 -14.42 13.54
C GLY A 204 -6.19 -15.62 13.71
N ASN A 205 -5.33 -15.87 12.74
CA ASN A 205 -4.55 -17.12 12.68
C ASN A 205 -3.05 -16.91 12.96
N GLY A 206 -2.59 -15.67 13.09
CA GLY A 206 -1.16 -15.36 13.25
C GLY A 206 -0.34 -15.64 11.97
N VAL A 207 0.95 -15.91 12.14
CA VAL A 207 1.85 -16.30 11.05
C VAL A 207 1.58 -17.74 10.65
N SER A 208 1.51 -18.00 9.34
CA SER A 208 1.27 -19.35 8.83
C SER A 208 2.39 -20.33 9.24
N PRO A 209 2.08 -21.60 9.53
CA PRO A 209 3.07 -22.58 9.97
C PRO A 209 4.25 -22.75 9.01
N LEU A 210 4.00 -22.60 7.71
CA LEU A 210 5.04 -22.71 6.68
C LEU A 210 6.04 -21.54 6.72
N LEU A 211 5.59 -20.33 7.04
CA LEU A 211 6.47 -19.17 7.19
C LEU A 211 7.16 -19.17 8.55
N SER A 212 6.43 -19.56 9.61
CA SER A 212 7.00 -19.74 10.94
C SER A 212 8.18 -20.73 10.92
N ALA A 213 8.03 -21.86 10.22
CA ALA A 213 9.11 -22.85 10.07
C ALA A 213 10.32 -22.36 9.25
N GLN A 214 10.15 -21.34 8.40
CA GLN A 214 11.23 -20.73 7.63
C GLN A 214 11.94 -19.59 8.37
N ALA A 215 11.35 -19.07 9.46
CA ALA A 215 11.96 -18.02 10.26
C ALA A 215 13.23 -18.51 10.99
N ASP A 216 14.19 -17.61 11.19
CA ASP A 216 15.41 -17.86 11.95
C ASP A 216 15.17 -17.72 13.46
N GLY A 217 14.08 -17.05 13.83
CA GLY A 217 13.64 -16.89 15.21
C GLY A 217 12.24 -16.30 15.32
N LYS A 218 11.69 -16.39 16.51
CA LYS A 218 10.38 -15.84 16.84
C LYS A 218 10.53 -14.69 17.80
N VAL A 219 9.78 -13.60 17.56
CA VAL A 219 9.80 -12.41 18.38
C VAL A 219 8.40 -12.12 18.92
N TYR A 220 8.30 -11.82 20.22
CA TYR A 220 7.06 -11.40 20.84
C TYR A 220 7.19 -10.06 21.57
N ILE A 221 6.09 -9.35 21.67
CA ILE A 221 5.98 -8.13 22.47
C ILE A 221 5.43 -8.52 23.84
N PRO A 222 6.16 -8.25 24.95
CA PRO A 222 5.63 -8.52 26.29
C PRO A 222 4.40 -7.67 26.56
N ILE A 223 3.24 -8.33 26.72
CA ILE A 223 1.96 -7.70 27.03
C ILE A 223 1.33 -8.30 28.27
N ARG A 224 0.41 -7.57 28.90
CA ARG A 224 -0.35 -8.01 30.08
C ARG A 224 -1.83 -7.75 29.85
N ASN A 225 -2.68 -8.56 30.48
CA ASN A 225 -4.14 -8.39 30.49
C ASN A 225 -4.85 -8.53 29.13
N THR A 226 -4.15 -9.01 28.09
CA THR A 226 -4.72 -9.36 26.78
C THR A 226 -3.91 -10.47 26.15
N ASN A 227 -4.51 -11.23 25.24
CA ASN A 227 -3.84 -12.36 24.56
C ASN A 227 -3.09 -11.94 23.31
N SER A 228 -3.42 -10.79 22.70
CA SER A 228 -2.80 -10.31 21.48
C SER A 228 -2.94 -8.80 21.33
N LEU A 229 -2.14 -8.22 20.44
CA LEU A 229 -2.27 -6.85 19.95
C LEU A 229 -2.87 -6.86 18.54
N ASN A 230 -3.48 -5.73 18.15
CA ASN A 230 -3.81 -5.49 16.75
C ASN A 230 -2.55 -5.61 15.89
N ALA A 231 -2.68 -6.21 14.70
CA ALA A 231 -1.54 -6.50 13.81
C ALA A 231 -0.72 -5.25 13.43
N ALA A 232 -1.40 -4.12 13.17
CA ALA A 232 -0.71 -2.88 12.82
C ALA A 232 0.01 -2.26 14.04
N VAL A 233 -0.55 -2.40 15.23
CA VAL A 233 0.10 -1.95 16.48
C VAL A 233 1.34 -2.80 16.76
N ALA A 234 1.23 -4.13 16.65
CA ALA A 234 2.35 -5.05 16.83
C ALA A 234 3.48 -4.75 15.81
N ALA A 235 3.12 -4.60 14.54
CA ALA A 235 4.06 -4.25 13.49
C ALA A 235 4.78 -2.93 13.78
N GLY A 236 4.05 -1.91 14.22
CA GLY A 236 4.61 -0.60 14.55
C GLY A 236 5.62 -0.66 15.71
N ILE A 237 5.28 -1.37 16.78
CA ILE A 237 6.18 -1.58 17.93
C ILE A 237 7.44 -2.34 17.51
N LEU A 238 7.31 -3.41 16.73
CA LEU A 238 8.45 -4.20 16.28
C LEU A 238 9.34 -3.42 15.32
N MET A 239 8.78 -2.70 14.34
CA MET A 239 9.56 -1.85 13.43
C MET A 239 10.32 -0.74 14.18
N GLU A 240 9.75 -0.16 15.22
CA GLU A 240 10.43 0.81 16.08
C GLU A 240 11.60 0.18 16.83
N ARG A 241 11.40 -1.02 17.39
CA ARG A 241 12.44 -1.73 18.17
C ARG A 241 13.61 -2.23 17.34
N PHE A 242 13.39 -2.47 16.07
CA PHE A 242 14.40 -3.01 15.14
C PHE A 242 14.90 -1.95 14.12
N ARG A 243 14.67 -0.67 14.37
CA ARG A 243 15.18 0.39 13.50
C ARG A 243 16.68 0.71 13.71
#